data_cf8bc87557089cb56d271aa32a0284f3
#
_entry.id   cf8bc87557089cb56d271aa32a0284f3
#
_cell.length_a   1.000
_cell.length_b   1.000
_cell.length_c   1.000
_cell.angle_alpha   90.00
_cell.angle_beta   90.00
_cell.angle_gamma   90.00
#
_symmetry.space_group_name_H-M   'P 1'
#
loop_
_entity.id
_entity.type
_entity.pdbx_description
1 polymer ?
#
loop_
_entity_poly.entity_id
_entity_poly.type
_entity_poly.pdbx_seq_one_letter_code
_entity_poly.pdbx_strand_id
1 'polypeptide(L)'
;VNWLAPFDYKVELLSGKIKGTNRTKINQKLENGSINVIIGTHALFQENVKFHALGLIIIDEQHRFGVGQRLALLKKGFQAQLDTSQLPNQLIMTATPIPRTLAMSAYADLDFSVIDELPPGRKPINTSIISGNRRDQVIRKIKDIILEGNQAYWVCTLIEESDNLEAQAAEVISAELKLSLIHISEPTRLRRI
;
A
#
# COMPACT_ATOMS: atom_id res chain seq x y z
N VAL A 1 4.68 5.49 -15.81
CA VAL A 1 5.33 6.49 -16.70
C VAL A 1 4.92 6.23 -18.15
N ASN A 2 5.05 5.01 -18.67
CA ASN A 2 4.81 4.69 -20.08
C ASN A 2 3.37 4.96 -20.55
N TRP A 3 2.38 4.90 -19.67
CA TRP A 3 0.97 5.13 -20.04
C TRP A 3 0.64 6.59 -20.34
N LEU A 4 1.41 7.52 -19.78
CA LEU A 4 1.22 8.96 -19.98
C LEU A 4 2.15 9.54 -21.07
N ALA A 5 3.10 8.75 -21.58
CA ALA A 5 4.00 9.18 -22.63
C ALA A 5 3.29 9.65 -23.92
N PRO A 6 2.18 9.01 -24.38
CA PRO A 6 1.47 9.46 -25.58
C PRO A 6 0.84 10.85 -25.45
N PHE A 7 0.68 11.35 -24.22
CA PHE A 7 0.05 12.65 -23.96
C PHE A 7 1.07 13.79 -23.71
N ASP A 8 2.36 13.52 -23.90
CA ASP A 8 3.47 14.46 -23.66
C ASP A 8 3.54 15.01 -22.22
N TYR A 9 2.99 14.28 -21.25
CA TYR A 9 3.11 14.65 -19.84
C TYR A 9 4.47 14.29 -19.26
N LYS A 10 5.09 15.27 -18.63
CA LYS A 10 6.34 15.07 -17.89
C LYS A 10 6.05 14.46 -16.53
N VAL A 11 6.46 13.21 -16.36
CA VAL A 11 6.24 12.41 -15.15
C VAL A 11 7.57 12.19 -14.44
N GLU A 12 7.64 12.51 -13.17
CA GLU A 12 8.82 12.28 -12.32
C GLU A 12 8.46 11.46 -11.08
N LEU A 13 9.46 10.81 -10.50
CA LEU A 13 9.35 10.03 -9.26
C LEU A 13 10.09 10.75 -8.14
N LEU A 14 9.46 10.89 -6.97
CA LEU A 14 10.10 11.40 -5.76
C LEU A 14 9.92 10.43 -4.60
N SER A 15 11.00 9.79 -4.19
CA SER A 15 11.04 8.87 -3.05
C SER A 15 12.13 9.25 -2.05
N GLY A 16 12.11 8.66 -0.85
CA GLY A 16 13.14 8.87 0.16
C GLY A 16 14.55 8.42 -0.24
N LYS A 17 14.65 7.58 -1.30
CA LYS A 17 15.94 7.13 -1.86
C LYS A 17 16.61 8.22 -2.72
N ILE A 18 15.85 9.18 -3.24
CA ILE A 18 16.37 10.27 -4.07
C ILE A 18 16.88 11.38 -3.15
N LYS A 19 18.19 11.62 -3.18
CA LYS A 19 18.91 12.57 -2.31
C LYS A 19 19.77 13.55 -3.12
N GLY A 20 20.30 14.56 -2.46
CA GLY A 20 21.28 15.51 -3.01
C GLY A 20 20.76 16.28 -4.22
N THR A 21 21.64 16.52 -5.18
CA THR A 21 21.39 17.33 -6.38
C THR A 21 20.18 16.87 -7.22
N ASN A 22 19.94 15.58 -7.29
CA ASN A 22 18.80 15.06 -8.05
C ASN A 22 17.46 15.47 -7.39
N ARG A 23 17.39 15.42 -6.07
CA ARG A 23 16.22 15.88 -5.32
C ARG A 23 16.00 17.37 -5.52
N THR A 24 17.05 18.17 -5.43
CA THR A 24 16.98 19.62 -5.65
C THR A 24 16.45 19.95 -7.04
N LYS A 25 16.94 19.25 -8.09
CA LYS A 25 16.46 19.43 -9.45
C LYS A 25 14.98 19.10 -9.61
N ILE A 26 14.50 18.02 -8.98
CA ILE A 26 13.06 17.65 -9.03
C ILE A 26 12.23 18.73 -8.33
N ASN A 27 12.65 19.18 -7.15
CA ASN A 27 11.94 20.23 -6.43
C ASN A 27 11.86 21.54 -7.24
N GLN A 28 12.95 21.96 -7.88
CA GLN A 28 12.96 23.14 -8.75
C GLN A 28 12.01 22.98 -9.95
N LYS A 29 11.98 21.78 -10.57
CA LYS A 29 11.05 21.48 -11.68
C LYS A 29 9.59 21.47 -11.23
N LEU A 30 9.30 21.06 -10.00
CA LEU A 30 7.96 21.14 -9.42
C LEU A 30 7.53 22.59 -9.17
N GLU A 31 8.41 23.37 -8.60
CA GLU A 31 8.16 24.78 -8.24
C GLU A 31 7.98 25.67 -9.50
N ASN A 32 8.69 25.36 -10.57
CA ASN A 32 8.57 26.12 -11.85
C ASN A 32 7.52 25.53 -12.83
N GLY A 33 6.78 24.50 -12.46
CA GLY A 33 5.74 23.90 -13.29
C GLY A 33 6.23 23.05 -14.47
N SER A 34 7.51 22.69 -14.50
CA SER A 34 8.07 21.84 -15.57
C SER A 34 7.68 20.36 -15.45
N ILE A 35 7.05 19.94 -14.35
CA ILE A 35 6.55 18.59 -14.12
C ILE A 35 5.02 18.65 -14.07
N ASN A 36 4.36 17.81 -14.88
CA ASN A 36 2.92 17.69 -14.88
C ASN A 36 2.39 16.68 -13.87
N VAL A 37 3.10 15.57 -13.68
CA VAL A 37 2.73 14.49 -12.76
C VAL A 37 3.92 14.09 -11.92
N ILE A 38 3.77 14.11 -10.61
CA ILE A 38 4.76 13.59 -9.69
C ILE A 38 4.19 12.40 -8.94
N ILE A 39 4.93 11.31 -8.93
CA ILE A 39 4.60 10.10 -8.18
C ILE A 39 5.58 10.00 -7.03
N GLY A 40 5.11 9.66 -5.84
CA GLY A 40 6.03 9.54 -4.72
C GLY A 40 5.41 8.90 -3.49
N THR A 41 6.25 8.76 -2.48
CA THR A 41 5.88 8.26 -1.15
C THR A 41 5.73 9.44 -0.19
N HIS A 42 5.92 9.23 1.11
CA HIS A 42 5.97 10.28 2.14
C HIS A 42 6.92 11.45 1.81
N ALA A 43 7.82 11.28 0.86
CA ALA A 43 8.72 12.34 0.41
C ALA A 43 7.99 13.58 -0.14
N LEU A 44 6.77 13.41 -0.67
CA LEU A 44 5.95 14.50 -1.21
C LEU A 44 5.35 15.40 -0.12
N PHE A 45 5.20 14.88 1.09
CA PHE A 45 4.63 15.64 2.23
C PHE A 45 5.65 16.59 2.88
N GLN A 46 6.95 16.44 2.59
CA GLN A 46 7.97 17.25 3.23
C GLN A 46 7.82 18.72 2.87
N GLU A 47 8.08 19.63 3.81
CA GLU A 47 7.87 21.09 3.69
C GLU A 47 8.62 21.71 2.52
N ASN A 48 9.81 21.19 2.20
CA ASN A 48 10.66 21.66 1.11
C ASN A 48 10.17 21.30 -0.30
N VAL A 49 9.09 20.53 -0.42
CA VAL A 49 8.44 20.22 -1.70
C VAL A 49 7.35 21.25 -1.93
N LYS A 50 7.54 22.09 -2.94
CA LYS A 50 6.58 23.10 -3.36
C LYS A 50 6.06 22.79 -4.76
N PHE A 51 4.79 23.05 -4.99
CA PHE A 51 4.14 22.84 -6.27
C PHE A 51 3.86 24.21 -6.93
N HIS A 52 3.99 24.28 -8.25
CA HIS A 52 3.62 25.48 -9.00
C HIS A 52 2.10 25.68 -9.01
N ALA A 53 1.38 24.62 -9.40
CA ALA A 53 -0.09 24.56 -9.38
C ALA A 53 -0.52 23.11 -9.14
N LEU A 54 -1.16 22.84 -8.01
CA LEU A 54 -1.59 21.51 -7.62
C LEU A 54 -3.11 21.39 -7.82
N GLY A 55 -3.55 20.77 -8.92
CA GLY A 55 -4.96 20.61 -9.26
C GLY A 55 -5.59 19.30 -8.82
N LEU A 56 -4.78 18.22 -8.70
CA LEU A 56 -5.29 16.89 -8.32
C LEU A 56 -4.30 16.17 -7.38
N ILE A 57 -4.84 15.59 -6.32
CA ILE A 57 -4.14 14.74 -5.38
C ILE A 57 -4.74 13.35 -5.43
N ILE A 58 -3.91 12.33 -5.71
CA ILE A 58 -4.34 10.93 -5.68
C ILE A 58 -3.60 10.24 -4.55
N ILE A 59 -4.34 9.65 -3.61
CA ILE A 59 -3.81 8.92 -2.45
C ILE A 59 -4.27 7.47 -2.54
N ASP A 60 -3.32 6.57 -2.70
CA ASP A 60 -3.57 5.14 -2.64
C ASP A 60 -3.23 4.61 -1.24
N GLU A 61 -3.95 3.57 -0.79
CA GLU A 61 -3.79 2.98 0.55
C GLU A 61 -3.88 4.02 1.68
N GLN A 62 -4.99 4.72 1.72
CA GLN A 62 -5.27 5.83 2.65
C GLN A 62 -4.83 5.55 4.09
N HIS A 63 -4.98 4.32 4.57
CA HIS A 63 -4.64 3.91 5.94
C HIS A 63 -3.16 4.09 6.30
N ARG A 64 -2.28 4.21 5.29
CA ARG A 64 -0.84 4.47 5.47
C ARG A 64 -0.51 5.92 5.77
N PHE A 65 -1.49 6.82 5.66
CA PHE A 65 -1.29 8.26 5.83
C PHE A 65 -2.14 8.80 6.96
N GLY A 66 -1.51 9.47 7.91
CA GLY A 66 -2.21 10.18 8.99
C GLY A 66 -3.00 11.38 8.48
N VAL A 67 -4.00 11.79 9.26
CA VAL A 67 -4.85 12.97 8.94
C VAL A 67 -4.01 14.23 8.71
N GLY A 68 -2.99 14.47 9.56
CA GLY A 68 -2.09 15.62 9.42
C GLY A 68 -1.32 15.66 8.10
N GLN A 69 -0.92 14.49 7.57
CA GLN A 69 -0.21 14.40 6.30
C GLN A 69 -1.12 14.77 5.11
N ARG A 70 -2.37 14.32 5.13
CA ARG A 70 -3.36 14.66 4.09
C ARG A 70 -3.66 16.15 4.09
N LEU A 71 -3.87 16.73 5.26
CA LEU A 71 -4.06 18.18 5.41
C LEU A 71 -2.83 18.98 4.93
N ALA A 72 -1.62 18.46 5.11
CA ALA A 72 -0.41 19.11 4.62
C ALA A 72 -0.38 19.21 3.08
N LEU A 73 -0.84 18.18 2.35
CA LEU A 73 -0.95 18.26 0.89
C LEU A 73 -2.01 19.26 0.43
N LEU A 74 -3.16 19.29 1.10
CA LEU A 74 -4.19 20.31 0.82
C LEU A 74 -3.65 21.71 1.01
N LYS A 75 -2.95 21.98 2.13
CA LYS A 75 -2.32 23.27 2.38
C LYS A 75 -1.31 23.66 1.32
N LYS A 76 -0.54 22.69 0.80
CA LYS A 76 0.40 22.93 -0.31
C LYS A 76 -0.32 23.34 -1.59
N GLY A 77 -1.45 22.71 -1.89
CA GLY A 77 -2.30 23.11 -3.02
C GLY A 77 -2.80 24.55 -2.86
N PHE A 78 -3.22 24.91 -1.66
CA PHE A 78 -3.68 26.27 -1.35
C PHE A 78 -2.58 27.33 -1.52
N GLN A 79 -1.34 26.99 -1.14
CA GLN A 79 -0.18 27.90 -1.26
C GLN A 79 0.34 28.05 -2.69
N ALA A 80 0.08 27.05 -3.54
CA ALA A 80 0.56 27.01 -4.91
C ALA A 80 -0.35 27.77 -5.90
N GLN A 81 -1.56 28.13 -5.50
CA GLN A 81 -2.50 28.83 -6.40
C GLN A 81 -2.47 30.33 -6.17
N LEU A 82 -2.25 31.07 -7.26
CA LEU A 82 -2.36 32.54 -7.28
C LEU A 82 -3.81 33.01 -7.08
N ASP A 83 -4.77 32.13 -7.34
CA ASP A 83 -6.21 32.37 -7.16
C ASP A 83 -6.74 31.41 -6.07
N THR A 84 -7.11 31.95 -4.92
CA THR A 84 -7.50 31.23 -3.72
C THR A 84 -8.85 30.53 -3.79
N SER A 85 -9.53 30.54 -4.93
CA SER A 85 -10.88 30.02 -5.07
C SER A 85 -10.99 28.51 -5.31
N GLN A 86 -9.91 27.80 -5.64
CA GLN A 86 -9.98 26.39 -5.99
C GLN A 86 -8.99 25.55 -5.18
N LEU A 87 -9.53 24.71 -4.30
CA LEU A 87 -8.77 23.63 -3.67
C LEU A 87 -8.48 22.53 -4.69
N PRO A 88 -7.33 21.82 -4.56
CA PRO A 88 -7.07 20.67 -5.42
C PRO A 88 -8.11 19.58 -5.20
N ASN A 89 -8.57 18.97 -6.29
CA ASN A 89 -9.42 17.79 -6.20
C ASN A 89 -8.68 16.64 -5.54
N GLN A 90 -9.41 15.79 -4.82
CA GLN A 90 -8.84 14.63 -4.15
C GLN A 90 -9.49 13.34 -4.62
N LEU A 91 -8.67 12.36 -4.97
CA LEU A 91 -9.07 10.98 -5.16
C LEU A 91 -8.39 10.12 -4.10
N ILE A 92 -9.17 9.56 -3.22
CA ILE A 92 -8.69 8.70 -2.13
C ILE A 92 -9.11 7.28 -2.42
N MET A 93 -8.14 6.36 -2.43
CA MET A 93 -8.36 4.95 -2.70
C MET A 93 -7.95 4.11 -1.50
N THR A 94 -8.69 3.04 -1.23
CA THR A 94 -8.36 2.08 -0.18
C THR A 94 -8.90 0.70 -0.51
N ALA A 95 -8.14 -0.34 -0.20
CA ALA A 95 -8.59 -1.72 -0.29
C ALA A 95 -9.30 -2.20 1.00
N THR A 96 -9.22 -1.43 2.10
CA THR A 96 -9.92 -1.74 3.34
C THR A 96 -11.30 -1.09 3.33
N PRO A 97 -12.39 -1.88 3.32
CA PRO A 97 -13.74 -1.31 3.35
C PRO A 97 -13.98 -0.58 4.68
N ILE A 98 -14.25 0.71 4.59
CA ILE A 98 -14.73 1.49 5.73
C ILE A 98 -16.27 1.41 5.69
N PRO A 99 -16.93 1.00 6.77
CA PRO A 99 -18.38 1.01 6.81
C PRO A 99 -18.95 2.37 6.38
N ARG A 100 -19.94 2.36 5.47
CA ARG A 100 -20.50 3.57 4.87
C ARG A 100 -20.91 4.62 5.92
N THR A 101 -21.47 4.17 7.03
CA THR A 101 -21.87 5.03 8.16
C THR A 101 -20.67 5.73 8.80
N LEU A 102 -19.53 5.05 8.94
CA LEU A 102 -18.32 5.64 9.48
C LEU A 102 -17.64 6.57 8.45
N ALA A 103 -17.69 6.22 7.18
CA ALA A 103 -17.19 7.06 6.10
C ALA A 103 -17.99 8.38 6.02
N MET A 104 -19.31 8.34 6.13
CA MET A 104 -20.17 9.53 6.12
C MET A 104 -19.94 10.43 7.35
N SER A 105 -19.64 9.87 8.52
CA SER A 105 -19.35 10.69 9.72
C SER A 105 -17.95 11.32 9.68
N ALA A 106 -16.98 10.65 9.06
CA ALA A 106 -15.60 11.12 9.05
C ALA A 106 -15.25 11.97 7.82
N TYR A 107 -16.06 11.87 6.74
CA TYR A 107 -15.77 12.46 5.43
C TYR A 107 -17.07 12.99 4.78
N ALA A 108 -17.86 13.75 5.52
CA ALA A 108 -19.20 14.22 5.13
C ALA A 108 -19.28 14.89 3.75
N ASP A 109 -18.17 15.45 3.26
CA ASP A 109 -18.09 16.19 2.00
C ASP A 109 -17.47 15.38 0.85
N LEU A 110 -17.32 14.05 0.98
CA LEU A 110 -16.76 13.22 -0.09
C LEU A 110 -17.81 12.37 -0.78
N ASP A 111 -17.80 12.40 -2.10
CA ASP A 111 -18.49 11.41 -2.93
C ASP A 111 -17.83 10.04 -2.77
N PHE A 112 -18.65 9.00 -2.65
CA PHE A 112 -18.19 7.65 -2.36
C PHE A 112 -18.56 6.68 -3.48
N SER A 113 -17.55 6.03 -4.06
CA SER A 113 -17.72 4.99 -5.06
C SER A 113 -17.16 3.66 -4.59
N VAL A 114 -17.89 2.59 -4.77
CA VAL A 114 -17.50 1.23 -4.43
C VAL A 114 -17.25 0.44 -5.70
N ILE A 115 -16.09 -0.20 -5.78
CA ILE A 115 -15.78 -1.19 -6.80
C ILE A 115 -16.05 -2.55 -6.18
N ASP A 116 -17.18 -3.17 -6.50
CA ASP A 116 -17.66 -4.44 -5.93
C ASP A 116 -17.49 -5.64 -6.87
N GLU A 117 -16.99 -5.41 -8.08
CA GLU A 117 -16.70 -6.44 -9.05
C GLU A 117 -15.22 -6.85 -9.04
N LEU A 118 -14.98 -8.14 -9.25
CA LEU A 118 -13.62 -8.65 -9.45
C LEU A 118 -13.11 -8.32 -10.86
N PRO A 119 -11.80 -8.04 -11.02
CA PRO A 119 -11.21 -7.87 -12.33
C PRO A 119 -11.47 -9.10 -13.24
N PRO A 120 -11.62 -8.89 -14.57
CA PRO A 120 -11.80 -9.99 -15.50
C PRO A 120 -10.71 -11.05 -15.36
N GLY A 121 -11.13 -12.33 -15.30
CA GLY A 121 -10.22 -13.47 -15.17
C GLY A 121 -9.74 -13.79 -13.75
N ARG A 122 -10.08 -13.00 -12.75
CA ARG A 122 -9.75 -13.30 -11.35
C ARG A 122 -10.75 -14.33 -10.78
N LYS A 123 -10.23 -15.47 -10.33
CA LYS A 123 -11.06 -16.48 -9.65
C LYS A 123 -11.38 -16.06 -8.22
N PRO A 124 -12.58 -16.41 -7.70
CA PRO A 124 -12.92 -16.20 -6.30
C PRO A 124 -11.91 -16.90 -5.37
N ILE A 125 -11.61 -16.27 -4.24
CA ILE A 125 -10.76 -16.84 -3.20
C ILE A 125 -11.64 -17.63 -2.24
N ASN A 126 -11.30 -18.90 -2.01
CA ASN A 126 -11.98 -19.73 -1.01
C ASN A 126 -11.31 -19.51 0.36
N THR A 127 -12.05 -18.92 1.28
CA THR A 127 -11.61 -18.73 2.66
C THR A 127 -12.39 -19.69 3.58
N SER A 128 -11.67 -20.44 4.41
CA SER A 128 -12.26 -21.39 5.36
C SER A 128 -11.72 -21.18 6.75
N ILE A 129 -12.61 -21.22 7.75
CA ILE A 129 -12.22 -21.20 9.15
C ILE A 129 -12.09 -22.67 9.59
N ILE A 130 -10.93 -23.01 10.15
CA ILE A 130 -10.61 -24.38 10.57
C ILE A 130 -10.22 -24.34 12.05
N SER A 131 -10.80 -25.25 12.87
CA SER A 131 -10.45 -25.36 14.29
C SER A 131 -9.00 -25.80 14.47
N GLY A 132 -8.33 -25.27 15.53
CA GLY A 132 -6.92 -25.55 15.84
C GLY A 132 -6.58 -27.02 16.00
N ASN A 133 -7.53 -27.87 16.46
CA ASN A 133 -7.34 -29.32 16.58
C ASN A 133 -7.22 -30.05 15.22
N ARG A 134 -7.50 -29.37 14.12
CA ARG A 134 -7.34 -29.88 12.74
C ARG A 134 -6.10 -29.33 12.04
N ARG A 135 -5.18 -28.72 12.78
CA ARG A 135 -3.95 -28.12 12.23
C ARG A 135 -3.14 -29.10 11.37
N ASP A 136 -3.00 -30.34 11.82
CA ASP A 136 -2.25 -31.36 11.08
C ASP A 136 -2.86 -31.67 9.71
N GLN A 137 -4.18 -31.60 9.59
CA GLN A 137 -4.87 -31.78 8.31
C GLN A 137 -4.54 -30.62 7.36
N VAL A 138 -4.46 -29.39 7.90
CA VAL A 138 -4.08 -28.20 7.11
C VAL A 138 -2.64 -28.33 6.61
N ILE A 139 -1.71 -28.73 7.48
CA ILE A 139 -0.30 -28.91 7.12
C ILE A 139 -0.16 -29.96 6.02
N ARG A 140 -0.87 -31.11 6.11
CA ARG A 140 -0.85 -32.13 5.06
C ARG A 140 -1.36 -31.59 3.72
N LYS A 141 -2.48 -30.87 3.74
CA LYS A 141 -3.04 -30.26 2.53
C LYS A 141 -2.12 -29.21 1.91
N ILE A 142 -1.45 -28.42 2.73
CA ILE A 142 -0.43 -27.45 2.26
C ILE A 142 0.73 -28.19 1.60
N LYS A 143 1.19 -29.30 2.19
CA LYS A 143 2.22 -30.14 1.60
C LYS A 143 1.85 -30.62 0.20
N ASP A 144 0.65 -31.11 0.02
CA ASP A 144 0.17 -31.60 -1.28
C ASP A 144 0.14 -30.47 -2.31
N ILE A 145 -0.36 -29.29 -1.93
CA ILE A 145 -0.42 -28.10 -2.78
C ILE A 145 0.99 -27.61 -3.19
N ILE A 146 1.97 -27.68 -2.27
CA ILE A 146 3.35 -27.31 -2.58
C ILE A 146 4.00 -28.33 -3.53
N LEU A 147 3.71 -29.62 -3.37
CA LEU A 147 4.19 -30.67 -4.30
C LEU A 147 3.65 -30.51 -5.71
N GLU A 148 2.48 -29.89 -5.88
CA GLU A 148 1.91 -29.48 -7.16
C GLU A 148 2.58 -28.22 -7.76
N GLY A 149 3.59 -27.65 -7.11
CA GLY A 149 4.31 -26.45 -7.58
C GLY A 149 3.72 -25.13 -7.13
N ASN A 150 2.74 -25.13 -6.22
CA ASN A 150 2.17 -23.91 -5.65
C ASN A 150 2.97 -23.41 -4.47
N GLN A 151 2.73 -22.14 -4.08
CA GLN A 151 3.35 -21.50 -2.92
C GLN A 151 2.34 -21.35 -1.79
N ALA A 152 2.80 -21.48 -0.54
CA ALA A 152 2.00 -21.25 0.64
C ALA A 152 2.66 -20.21 1.56
N TYR A 153 1.85 -19.35 2.15
CA TYR A 153 2.27 -18.40 3.16
C TYR A 153 1.60 -18.73 4.48
N TRP A 154 2.40 -18.91 5.52
CA TRP A 154 1.92 -19.10 6.88
C TRP A 154 2.14 -17.82 7.66
N VAL A 155 1.06 -17.15 8.07
CA VAL A 155 1.12 -15.88 8.81
C VAL A 155 0.91 -16.15 10.29
N CYS A 156 1.86 -15.70 11.12
CA CYS A 156 1.81 -15.77 12.58
C CYS A 156 1.57 -14.38 13.16
N THR A 157 0.89 -14.32 14.30
CA THR A 157 0.57 -13.06 14.98
C THR A 157 1.75 -12.45 15.74
N LEU A 158 2.68 -13.30 16.19
CA LEU A 158 3.85 -12.91 16.97
C LEU A 158 5.15 -13.45 16.35
N ILE A 159 6.27 -12.77 16.60
CA ILE A 159 7.61 -13.21 16.20
C ILE A 159 8.20 -14.11 17.30
N GLU A 160 8.02 -13.72 18.56
CA GLU A 160 8.49 -14.45 19.76
C GLU A 160 7.31 -14.84 20.65
N GLU A 161 7.48 -15.90 21.44
CA GLU A 161 6.50 -16.29 22.45
C GLU A 161 6.40 -15.21 23.54
N SER A 162 5.16 -14.88 23.90
CA SER A 162 4.84 -13.97 25.01
C SER A 162 4.00 -14.74 26.02
N ASP A 163 4.42 -14.71 27.28
CA ASP A 163 3.78 -15.44 28.40
C ASP A 163 2.30 -15.14 28.64
N ASN A 164 1.77 -14.10 27.97
CA ASN A 164 0.39 -13.63 28.17
C ASN A 164 -0.55 -13.94 27.00
N LEU A 165 -0.08 -14.57 25.92
CA LEU A 165 -0.90 -14.88 24.75
C LEU A 165 -0.64 -16.33 24.31
N GLU A 166 -1.69 -17.13 24.20
CA GLU A 166 -1.66 -18.50 23.64
C GLU A 166 -1.26 -18.57 22.14
N ALA A 167 -0.62 -17.54 21.62
CA ALA A 167 -0.19 -17.46 20.24
C ALA A 167 1.23 -17.97 20.12
N GLN A 168 1.41 -19.06 19.39
CA GLN A 168 2.73 -19.62 19.11
C GLN A 168 3.56 -18.64 18.26
N ALA A 169 4.83 -18.49 18.65
CA ALA A 169 5.77 -17.64 17.94
C ALA A 169 6.07 -18.15 16.53
N ALA A 170 6.35 -17.23 15.62
CA ALA A 170 6.67 -17.56 14.23
C ALA A 170 7.89 -18.51 14.11
N GLU A 171 8.84 -18.39 15.04
CA GLU A 171 10.05 -19.23 15.07
C GLU A 171 9.73 -20.69 15.38
N VAL A 172 8.89 -20.95 16.42
CA VAL A 172 8.45 -22.28 16.79
C VAL A 172 7.68 -22.94 15.66
N ILE A 173 6.71 -22.22 15.10
CA ILE A 173 5.92 -22.69 13.96
C ILE A 173 6.81 -22.97 12.73
N SER A 174 7.79 -22.11 12.47
CA SER A 174 8.74 -22.33 11.37
C SER A 174 9.57 -23.61 11.55
N ALA A 175 10.01 -23.89 12.79
CA ALA A 175 10.73 -25.11 13.08
C ALA A 175 9.85 -26.37 12.91
N GLU A 176 8.63 -26.35 13.44
CA GLU A 176 7.66 -27.45 13.27
C GLU A 176 7.32 -27.70 11.79
N LEU A 177 7.06 -26.64 11.03
CA LEU A 177 6.76 -26.75 9.60
C LEU A 177 7.96 -27.29 8.81
N LYS A 178 9.19 -26.87 9.14
CA LYS A 178 10.40 -27.41 8.51
C LYS A 178 10.52 -28.91 8.74
N LEU A 179 10.29 -29.37 9.96
CA LEU A 179 10.30 -30.81 10.28
C LEU A 179 9.20 -31.58 9.54
N SER A 180 8.01 -31.01 9.43
CA SER A 180 6.86 -31.63 8.76
C SER A 180 6.99 -31.64 7.22
N LEU A 181 7.75 -30.69 6.68
CA LEU A 181 7.93 -30.46 5.25
C LEU A 181 9.34 -30.80 4.75
N ILE A 182 10.09 -31.61 5.48
CA ILE A 182 11.55 -31.87 5.31
C ILE A 182 11.96 -32.35 3.91
N HIS A 183 11.02 -32.80 3.11
CA HIS A 183 11.26 -33.27 1.73
C HIS A 183 10.92 -32.23 0.65
N ILE A 184 10.53 -31.01 1.03
CA ILE A 184 10.21 -29.94 0.11
C ILE A 184 11.31 -28.91 0.19
N SER A 185 12.16 -28.90 -0.85
CA SER A 185 13.35 -28.08 -1.02
C SER A 185 13.20 -26.62 -0.67
N GLU A 186 14.29 -26.10 -0.12
CA GLU A 186 14.75 -24.72 0.15
C GLU A 186 13.73 -23.56 0.11
N PRO A 187 13.69 -22.76 1.20
CA PRO A 187 12.90 -21.53 1.21
C PRO A 187 13.51 -20.54 0.21
N THR A 188 12.78 -20.24 -0.84
CA THR A 188 13.10 -19.13 -1.74
C THR A 188 13.22 -17.86 -0.88
N ARG A 189 14.44 -17.36 -0.70
CA ARG A 189 14.68 -16.08 -0.03
C ARG A 189 13.90 -15.00 -0.75
N LEU A 190 12.87 -14.46 -0.11
CA LEU A 190 12.22 -13.24 -0.55
C LEU A 190 13.28 -12.15 -0.67
N ARG A 191 13.60 -11.74 -1.90
CA ARG A 191 14.33 -10.50 -2.12
C ARG A 191 13.46 -9.38 -1.56
N ARG A 192 13.97 -8.69 -0.54
CA ARG A 192 13.37 -7.43 -0.09
C ARG A 192 13.33 -6.47 -1.28
N ILE A 193 12.13 -6.13 -1.69
CA ILE A 193 11.86 -5.02 -2.61
C ILE A 193 11.98 -3.70 -1.84
#